data_47a51958f71c050a84fd32133c1afbc7
#
_entry.id   47a51958f71c050a84fd32133c1afbc7
#
_cell.length_a   1.000
_cell.length_b   1.000
_cell.length_c   1.000
_cell.angle_alpha   90.00
_cell.angle_beta   90.00
_cell.angle_gamma   90.00
#
_symmetry.space_group_name_H-M   'P 1'
#
loop_
_entity.id
_entity.type
_entity.pdbx_description
1 polymer ?
#
loop_
_entity_poly.entity_id
_entity_poly.type
_entity_poly.pdbx_seq_one_letter_code
_entity_poly.pdbx_strand_id
1 'polypeptide(L)'
;EIIERIVAATPLAPLHNPAHLVGIDATMRLFPELPQVAVFDTAFHQTMPEHAYRYALPKFFYTEHYVRRYGFHGTSHAYVSDRASELAGQFRQGGWLSAHLGNGSSTCAIWNGESIDTSMGLTPLEGIVMGTRSGDVDPSIHSFIANNLGWDIDKIDKMLNKESGLLGLSDNLSNDMRTLIEASE
;
A
#
# COMPACT_ATOMS: atom_id res chain seq x y z
N GLU A 1 -12.81 -19.41 -9.98
CA GLU A 1 -12.94 -18.05 -10.55
C GLU A 1 -12.19 -17.00 -9.72
N ILE A 2 -12.46 -16.78 -8.40
CA ILE A 2 -11.76 -15.78 -7.59
C ILE A 2 -10.27 -16.11 -7.48
N ILE A 3 -9.91 -17.35 -7.17
CA ILE A 3 -8.51 -17.81 -7.07
C ILE A 3 -7.77 -17.57 -8.38
N GLU A 4 -8.36 -17.90 -9.52
CA GLU A 4 -7.77 -17.66 -10.85
C GLU A 4 -7.48 -16.18 -11.11
N ARG A 5 -8.37 -15.27 -10.65
CA ARG A 5 -8.14 -13.82 -10.73
C ARG A 5 -7.00 -13.36 -9.82
N ILE A 6 -6.88 -13.93 -8.63
CA ILE A 6 -5.74 -13.64 -7.72
C ILE A 6 -4.43 -14.12 -8.36
N VAL A 7 -4.42 -15.31 -8.97
CA VAL A 7 -3.25 -15.82 -9.74
C VAL A 7 -2.90 -14.88 -10.87
N ALA A 8 -3.88 -14.46 -11.69
CA ALA A 8 -3.67 -13.54 -12.80
C ALA A 8 -3.14 -12.16 -12.37
N ALA A 9 -3.47 -11.72 -11.15
CA ALA A 9 -2.99 -10.47 -10.56
C ALA A 9 -1.59 -10.58 -9.92
N THR A 10 -0.97 -11.77 -9.91
CA THR A 10 0.38 -11.97 -9.32
C THR A 10 1.45 -11.01 -9.86
N PRO A 11 1.50 -10.67 -11.17
CA PRO A 11 2.48 -9.70 -11.66
C PRO A 11 2.38 -8.31 -11.02
N LEU A 12 1.20 -7.93 -10.51
CA LEU A 12 0.98 -6.65 -9.81
C LEU A 12 1.36 -6.73 -8.32
N ALA A 13 1.40 -7.92 -7.74
CA ALA A 13 1.72 -8.16 -6.33
C ALA A 13 2.59 -9.41 -6.15
N PRO A 14 3.80 -9.47 -6.75
CA PRO A 14 4.62 -10.69 -6.81
C PRO A 14 5.12 -11.16 -5.43
N LEU A 15 5.25 -10.25 -4.48
CA LEU A 15 5.70 -10.57 -3.12
C LEU A 15 4.56 -11.05 -2.19
N HIS A 16 3.30 -10.78 -2.54
CA HIS A 16 2.15 -11.02 -1.68
C HIS A 16 1.25 -12.15 -2.19
N ASN A 17 0.82 -12.09 -3.46
CA ASN A 17 -0.16 -13.02 -4.00
C ASN A 17 0.26 -14.49 -3.91
N PRO A 18 1.50 -14.89 -4.20
CA PRO A 18 1.91 -16.29 -4.05
C PRO A 18 1.75 -16.81 -2.61
N ALA A 19 2.15 -16.02 -1.61
CA ALA A 19 2.00 -16.38 -0.21
C ALA A 19 0.52 -16.45 0.21
N HIS A 20 -0.31 -15.52 -0.25
CA HIS A 20 -1.75 -15.53 -0.01
C HIS A 20 -2.42 -16.76 -0.62
N LEU A 21 -2.05 -17.17 -1.83
CA LEU A 21 -2.57 -18.38 -2.49
C LEU A 21 -2.24 -19.65 -1.70
N VAL A 22 -1.04 -19.77 -1.13
CA VAL A 22 -0.67 -20.86 -0.23
C VAL A 22 -1.57 -20.89 1.02
N GLY A 23 -1.81 -19.71 1.62
CA GLY A 23 -2.70 -19.58 2.77
C GLY A 23 -4.15 -19.98 2.44
N ILE A 24 -4.67 -19.52 1.30
CA ILE A 24 -6.02 -19.86 0.83
C ILE A 24 -6.15 -21.38 0.62
N ASP A 25 -5.21 -22.01 -0.07
CA ASP A 25 -5.21 -23.46 -0.29
C ASP A 25 -5.17 -24.23 1.03
N ALA A 26 -4.33 -23.81 1.98
CA ALA A 26 -4.25 -24.43 3.29
C ALA A 26 -5.57 -24.33 4.07
N THR A 27 -6.21 -23.16 4.08
CA THR A 27 -7.49 -22.97 4.79
C THR A 27 -8.62 -23.77 4.15
N MET A 28 -8.67 -23.84 2.82
CA MET A 28 -9.66 -24.64 2.10
C MET A 28 -9.51 -26.13 2.36
N ARG A 29 -8.28 -26.63 2.54
CA ARG A 29 -8.04 -28.04 2.89
C ARG A 29 -8.36 -28.36 4.34
N LEU A 30 -7.98 -27.46 5.26
CA LEU A 30 -8.17 -27.68 6.71
C LEU A 30 -9.62 -27.47 7.14
N PHE A 31 -10.35 -26.60 6.47
CA PHE A 31 -11.72 -26.22 6.81
C PHE A 31 -12.66 -26.26 5.58
N PRO A 32 -12.83 -27.45 4.95
CA PRO A 32 -13.58 -27.55 3.70
C PRO A 32 -15.06 -27.19 3.83
N GLU A 33 -15.64 -27.34 5.02
CA GLU A 33 -17.06 -27.06 5.30
C GLU A 33 -17.32 -25.58 5.68
N LEU A 34 -16.25 -24.78 5.90
CA LEU A 34 -16.42 -23.38 6.27
C LEU A 34 -16.45 -22.47 5.03
N PRO A 35 -17.35 -21.50 4.99
CA PRO A 35 -17.31 -20.47 3.96
C PRO A 35 -15.98 -19.71 3.98
N GLN A 36 -15.36 -19.58 2.81
CA GLN A 36 -14.12 -18.82 2.65
C GLN A 36 -14.43 -17.44 2.04
N VAL A 37 -14.00 -16.38 2.71
CA VAL A 37 -14.23 -15.01 2.27
C VAL A 37 -12.89 -14.31 2.05
N ALA A 38 -12.64 -13.82 0.84
CA ALA A 38 -11.49 -13.00 0.53
C ALA A 38 -11.78 -11.53 0.87
N VAL A 39 -10.95 -10.93 1.73
CA VAL A 39 -10.98 -9.50 2.02
C VAL A 39 -9.78 -8.84 1.37
N PHE A 40 -10.02 -7.95 0.41
CA PHE A 40 -8.97 -7.29 -0.35
C PHE A 40 -8.61 -5.95 0.29
N ASP A 41 -7.35 -5.77 0.61
CA ASP A 41 -6.80 -4.56 1.24
C ASP A 41 -6.96 -3.30 0.37
N THR A 42 -7.14 -3.50 -0.93
CA THR A 42 -7.34 -2.45 -1.93
C THR A 42 -8.82 -2.11 -2.19
N ALA A 43 -9.76 -2.89 -1.65
CA ALA A 43 -11.18 -2.80 -2.03
C ALA A 43 -11.81 -1.44 -1.70
N PHE A 44 -11.47 -0.86 -0.56
CA PHE A 44 -11.99 0.45 -0.14
C PHE A 44 -11.62 1.57 -1.13
N HIS A 45 -10.46 1.47 -1.77
CA HIS A 45 -9.97 2.47 -2.70
C HIS A 45 -10.54 2.35 -4.13
N GLN A 46 -11.45 1.39 -4.38
CA GLN A 46 -12.09 1.25 -5.70
C GLN A 46 -13.06 2.41 -6.03
N THR A 47 -13.44 3.20 -5.03
CA THR A 47 -14.27 4.40 -5.20
C THR A 47 -13.49 5.62 -5.67
N MET A 48 -12.15 5.57 -5.71
CA MET A 48 -11.34 6.69 -6.19
C MET A 48 -11.72 7.09 -7.62
N PRO A 49 -11.86 8.39 -7.91
CA PRO A 49 -12.12 8.88 -9.26
C PRO A 49 -10.90 8.70 -10.18
N GLU A 50 -11.14 8.69 -11.49
CA GLU A 50 -10.09 8.41 -12.48
C GLU A 50 -8.85 9.30 -12.35
N HIS A 51 -9.05 10.58 -12.08
CA HIS A 51 -7.95 11.53 -11.93
C HIS A 51 -7.08 11.29 -10.68
N ALA A 52 -7.58 10.55 -9.66
CA ALA A 52 -6.81 10.19 -8.47
C ALA A 52 -6.07 8.86 -8.65
N TYR A 53 -6.63 7.90 -9.40
CA TYR A 53 -5.99 6.60 -9.55
C TYR A 53 -5.09 6.47 -10.80
N ARG A 54 -5.25 7.32 -11.82
CA ARG A 54 -4.43 7.23 -13.03
C ARG A 54 -3.10 7.96 -12.88
N TYR A 55 -2.03 7.26 -13.20
CA TYR A 55 -0.73 7.89 -13.39
C TYR A 55 -0.68 8.66 -14.72
N ALA A 56 0.10 9.74 -14.76
CA ALA A 56 0.38 10.51 -15.97
C ALA A 56 1.36 9.75 -16.90
N LEU A 57 1.01 8.53 -17.27
CA LEU A 57 1.75 7.63 -18.14
C LEU A 57 0.98 7.39 -19.46
N PRO A 58 1.65 6.90 -20.52
CA PRO A 58 0.97 6.47 -21.73
C PRO A 58 -0.19 5.51 -21.42
N LYS A 59 -1.33 5.73 -22.11
CA LYS A 59 -2.61 5.06 -21.79
C LYS A 59 -2.53 3.53 -21.76
N PHE A 60 -1.69 2.94 -22.60
CA PHE A 60 -1.55 1.47 -22.68
C PHE A 60 -1.09 0.82 -21.36
N PHE A 61 -0.29 1.52 -20.54
CA PHE A 61 0.05 1.01 -19.22
C PHE A 61 -1.18 0.75 -18.37
N TYR A 62 -2.18 1.61 -18.44
CA TYR A 62 -3.43 1.39 -17.74
C TYR A 62 -4.34 0.36 -18.44
N THR A 63 -4.52 0.47 -19.75
CA THR A 63 -5.51 -0.36 -20.46
C THR A 63 -5.07 -1.80 -20.70
N GLU A 64 -3.76 -2.06 -20.79
CA GLU A 64 -3.21 -3.37 -21.13
C GLU A 64 -2.48 -4.01 -19.94
N HIS A 65 -1.85 -3.19 -19.08
CA HIS A 65 -1.05 -3.66 -17.95
C HIS A 65 -1.66 -3.36 -16.59
N TYR A 66 -2.84 -2.71 -16.53
CA TYR A 66 -3.55 -2.37 -15.29
C TYR A 66 -2.72 -1.52 -14.31
N VAL A 67 -1.75 -0.74 -14.80
CA VAL A 67 -0.93 0.15 -14.01
C VAL A 67 -1.75 1.35 -13.59
N ARG A 68 -2.08 1.41 -12.30
CA ARG A 68 -2.81 2.49 -11.64
C ARG A 68 -2.48 2.52 -10.16
N ARG A 69 -2.89 3.58 -9.47
CA ARG A 69 -2.93 3.61 -8.01
C ARG A 69 -4.05 2.68 -7.51
N TYR A 70 -3.69 1.69 -6.69
CA TYR A 70 -4.63 0.79 -6.02
C TYR A 70 -4.90 1.23 -4.59
N GLY A 71 -3.89 1.71 -3.89
CA GLY A 71 -3.94 1.99 -2.47
C GLY A 71 -3.95 0.70 -1.62
N PHE A 72 -3.66 0.85 -0.34
CA PHE A 72 -3.57 -0.26 0.61
C PHE A 72 -4.10 0.19 1.96
N HIS A 73 -4.11 -0.72 2.95
CA HIS A 73 -4.70 -0.50 4.27
C HIS A 73 -6.20 -0.12 4.21
N GLY A 74 -6.88 -0.50 3.13
CA GLY A 74 -8.26 -0.09 2.86
C GLY A 74 -9.23 -0.49 3.96
N THR A 75 -9.10 -1.69 4.50
CA THR A 75 -9.92 -2.14 5.64
C THR A 75 -9.74 -1.26 6.88
N SER A 76 -8.49 -0.84 7.15
CA SER A 76 -8.19 0.07 8.26
C SER A 76 -8.78 1.46 8.04
N HIS A 77 -8.58 2.04 6.85
CA HIS A 77 -9.11 3.37 6.52
C HIS A 77 -10.64 3.40 6.55
N ALA A 78 -11.30 2.37 6.02
CA ALA A 78 -12.76 2.23 6.06
C ALA A 78 -13.26 2.15 7.51
N TYR A 79 -12.69 1.25 8.31
CA TYR A 79 -13.11 1.07 9.71
C TYR A 79 -12.93 2.34 10.54
N VAL A 80 -11.74 2.97 10.46
CA VAL A 80 -11.42 4.16 11.27
C VAL A 80 -12.33 5.33 10.88
N SER A 81 -12.59 5.55 9.59
CA SER A 81 -13.45 6.63 9.13
C SER A 81 -14.93 6.40 9.49
N ASP A 82 -15.43 5.17 9.34
CA ASP A 82 -16.79 4.82 9.77
C ASP A 82 -16.92 5.04 11.28
N ARG A 83 -15.97 4.56 12.07
CA ARG A 83 -16.02 4.71 13.53
C ARG A 83 -15.89 6.16 13.99
N ALA A 84 -15.03 6.96 13.35
CA ALA A 84 -14.90 8.39 13.65
C ALA A 84 -16.21 9.15 13.32
N SER A 85 -16.82 8.84 12.17
CA SER A 85 -18.08 9.49 11.76
C SER A 85 -19.28 9.08 12.63
N GLU A 86 -19.31 7.84 13.14
CA GLU A 86 -20.31 7.42 14.15
C GLU A 86 -20.16 8.24 15.43
N LEU A 87 -18.94 8.36 15.96
CA LEU A 87 -18.65 9.13 17.18
C LEU A 87 -18.95 10.60 17.02
N ALA A 88 -18.81 11.16 15.83
CA ALA A 88 -19.17 12.53 15.49
C ALA A 88 -20.69 12.72 15.24
N GLY A 89 -21.48 11.65 15.24
CA GLY A 89 -22.91 11.70 14.89
C GLY A 89 -23.18 12.01 13.42
N GLN A 90 -22.22 11.75 12.54
CA GLN A 90 -22.25 12.08 11.11
C GLN A 90 -21.88 10.87 10.24
N PHE A 91 -22.48 9.71 10.54
CA PHE A 91 -22.11 8.46 9.88
C PHE A 91 -22.09 8.59 8.34
N ARG A 92 -20.92 8.37 7.77
CA ARG A 92 -20.61 8.49 6.32
C ARG A 92 -21.01 9.83 5.71
N GLN A 93 -20.87 10.92 6.47
CA GLN A 93 -21.10 12.28 5.98
C GLN A 93 -19.84 13.13 6.16
N GLY A 94 -19.62 14.05 5.21
CA GLY A 94 -18.48 14.95 5.24
C GLY A 94 -17.15 14.32 4.89
N GLY A 95 -16.08 15.05 5.15
CA GLY A 95 -14.70 14.69 4.81
C GLY A 95 -13.90 14.21 6.00
N TRP A 96 -13.07 13.18 5.78
CA TRP A 96 -12.11 12.64 6.74
C TRP A 96 -10.74 12.51 6.11
N LEU A 97 -9.71 12.82 6.88
CA LEU A 97 -8.34 12.44 6.58
C LEU A 97 -7.94 11.38 7.60
N SER A 98 -7.59 10.21 7.14
CA SER A 98 -7.13 9.11 8.00
C SER A 98 -5.67 8.78 7.74
N ALA A 99 -4.97 8.34 8.79
CA ALA A 99 -3.60 7.86 8.74
C ALA A 99 -3.51 6.48 9.39
N HIS A 100 -2.97 5.53 8.64
CA HIS A 100 -2.56 4.22 9.14
C HIS A 100 -1.04 4.29 9.34
N LEU A 101 -0.57 4.29 10.58
CA LEU A 101 0.83 4.51 10.94
C LEU A 101 1.43 3.26 11.60
N GLY A 102 1.62 2.20 10.81
CA GLY A 102 2.34 0.99 11.19
C GLY A 102 3.77 0.99 10.65
N ASN A 103 4.40 -0.19 10.55
CA ASN A 103 5.67 -0.32 9.82
C ASN A 103 5.51 0.02 8.32
N GLY A 104 4.38 -0.37 7.71
CA GLY A 104 3.84 0.28 6.51
C GLY A 104 2.91 1.40 6.94
N SER A 105 2.96 2.55 6.25
CA SER A 105 2.16 3.72 6.61
C SER A 105 1.49 4.30 5.37
N SER A 106 0.25 4.76 5.52
CA SER A 106 -0.47 5.44 4.46
C SER A 106 -1.45 6.48 5.01
N THR A 107 -1.83 7.42 4.16
CA THR A 107 -2.91 8.36 4.40
C THR A 107 -4.02 8.15 3.38
N CYS A 108 -5.24 8.53 3.73
CA CYS A 108 -6.39 8.45 2.84
C CYS A 108 -7.31 9.66 3.03
N ALA A 109 -7.72 10.26 1.93
CA ALA A 109 -8.78 11.24 1.88
C ALA A 109 -10.10 10.52 1.62
N ILE A 110 -11.10 10.78 2.47
CA ILE A 110 -12.38 10.09 2.46
C ILE A 110 -13.49 11.13 2.42
N TRP A 111 -14.46 10.95 1.54
CA TRP A 111 -15.60 11.82 1.42
C TRP A 111 -16.89 11.01 1.40
N ASN A 112 -17.82 11.31 2.32
CA ASN A 112 -19.09 10.59 2.48
C ASN A 112 -18.96 9.07 2.57
N GLY A 113 -17.89 8.59 3.24
CA GLY A 113 -17.61 7.16 3.43
C GLY A 113 -16.90 6.49 2.26
N GLU A 114 -16.51 7.22 1.22
CA GLU A 114 -15.80 6.73 0.05
C GLU A 114 -14.36 7.25 0.00
N SER A 115 -13.41 6.40 -0.34
CA SER A 115 -12.02 6.81 -0.62
C SER A 115 -11.97 7.64 -1.88
N ILE A 116 -11.45 8.86 -1.79
CA ILE A 116 -11.28 9.76 -2.93
C ILE A 116 -9.82 9.95 -3.34
N ASP A 117 -8.88 9.66 -2.43
CA ASP A 117 -7.43 9.63 -2.71
C ASP A 117 -6.71 8.88 -1.59
N THR A 118 -5.52 8.34 -1.89
CA THR A 118 -4.67 7.68 -0.90
C THR A 118 -3.20 7.80 -1.28
N SER A 119 -2.31 7.73 -0.29
CA SER A 119 -0.87 7.95 -0.51
C SER A 119 -0.15 6.76 -1.13
N MET A 120 -0.55 5.51 -0.85
CA MET A 120 0.05 4.34 -1.49
C MET A 120 -0.46 4.18 -2.93
N GLY A 121 0.39 3.69 -3.83
CA GLY A 121 0.18 3.68 -5.27
C GLY A 121 -0.13 2.32 -5.86
N LEU A 122 0.57 1.99 -6.94
CA LEU A 122 0.56 0.67 -7.59
C LEU A 122 1.02 -0.41 -6.60
N THR A 123 2.02 -0.07 -5.79
CA THR A 123 2.57 -0.90 -4.72
C THR A 123 2.51 -0.15 -3.38
N PRO A 124 2.70 -0.84 -2.24
CA PRO A 124 2.75 -0.18 -0.94
C PRO A 124 4.11 0.53 -0.66
N LEU A 125 4.86 0.90 -1.69
CA LEU A 125 6.12 1.66 -1.58
C LEU A 125 5.89 3.17 -1.69
N GLU A 126 5.04 3.62 -2.63
CA GLU A 126 4.70 5.03 -2.87
C GLU A 126 4.01 5.65 -1.65
N GLY A 127 4.22 6.94 -1.43
CA GLY A 127 3.51 7.75 -0.44
C GLY A 127 4.42 8.30 0.65
N ILE A 128 3.94 8.27 1.88
CA ILE A 128 4.67 8.83 3.04
C ILE A 128 5.85 7.95 3.44
N VAL A 129 6.82 8.53 4.14
CA VAL A 129 7.94 7.79 4.75
C VAL A 129 7.41 6.75 5.71
N MET A 130 7.98 5.53 5.68
CA MET A 130 7.55 4.39 6.49
C MET A 130 8.71 3.86 7.34
N GLY A 131 8.51 2.78 8.08
CA GLY A 131 9.56 2.21 8.93
C GLY A 131 10.83 1.84 8.15
N THR A 132 10.69 1.09 7.04
CA THR A 132 11.80 0.65 6.20
C THR A 132 11.65 1.01 4.73
N ARG A 133 10.49 1.53 4.31
CA ARG A 133 10.20 1.94 2.93
C ARG A 133 10.41 3.44 2.77
N SER A 134 10.98 3.83 1.65
CA SER A 134 11.29 5.23 1.36
C SER A 134 10.05 6.15 1.32
N GLY A 135 8.90 5.64 0.88
CA GLY A 135 7.84 6.50 0.36
C GLY A 135 8.25 7.13 -0.96
N ASP A 136 7.70 8.30 -1.27
CA ASP A 136 7.95 9.00 -2.53
C ASP A 136 9.43 9.37 -2.71
N VAL A 137 9.93 9.06 -3.88
CA VAL A 137 11.26 9.47 -4.36
C VAL A 137 11.14 9.92 -5.82
N ASP A 138 12.09 10.74 -6.28
CA ASP A 138 12.18 11.06 -7.71
C ASP A 138 12.42 9.76 -8.51
N PRO A 139 11.58 9.44 -9.52
CA PRO A 139 11.77 8.25 -10.35
C PRO A 139 13.16 8.13 -10.99
N SER A 140 13.85 9.25 -11.25
CA SER A 140 15.18 9.28 -11.83
C SER A 140 16.27 8.76 -10.88
N ILE A 141 15.94 8.58 -9.58
CA ILE A 141 16.88 8.02 -8.61
C ILE A 141 17.30 6.60 -8.97
N HIS A 142 16.42 5.83 -9.62
CA HIS A 142 16.75 4.48 -10.11
C HIS A 142 17.89 4.55 -11.14
N SER A 143 17.75 5.41 -12.13
CA SER A 143 18.80 5.60 -13.17
C SER A 143 20.09 6.18 -12.58
N PHE A 144 19.96 7.13 -11.63
CA PHE A 144 21.12 7.69 -10.94
C PHE A 144 21.93 6.61 -10.21
N ILE A 145 21.27 5.79 -9.41
CA ILE A 145 21.92 4.72 -8.64
C ILE A 145 22.51 3.66 -9.58
N ALA A 146 21.76 3.21 -10.60
CA ALA A 146 22.23 2.21 -11.54
C ALA A 146 23.49 2.68 -12.27
N ASN A 147 23.49 3.91 -12.79
CA ASN A 147 24.58 4.45 -13.60
C ASN A 147 25.83 4.84 -12.77
N ASN A 148 25.65 5.32 -11.54
CA ASN A 148 26.78 5.82 -10.74
C ASN A 148 27.31 4.81 -9.72
N LEU A 149 26.47 3.87 -9.25
CA LEU A 149 26.86 2.85 -8.28
C LEU A 149 26.87 1.45 -8.85
N GLY A 150 26.42 1.25 -10.10
CA GLY A 150 26.40 -0.05 -10.78
C GLY A 150 25.41 -1.05 -10.16
N TRP A 151 24.36 -0.56 -9.46
CA TRP A 151 23.36 -1.44 -8.86
C TRP A 151 22.33 -1.86 -9.90
N ASP A 152 21.91 -3.13 -9.82
CA ASP A 152 20.78 -3.63 -10.59
C ASP A 152 19.44 -3.19 -9.97
N ILE A 153 18.36 -3.40 -10.73
CA ILE A 153 17.03 -2.97 -10.31
C ILE A 153 16.55 -3.69 -9.05
N ASP A 154 16.88 -4.96 -8.85
CA ASP A 154 16.45 -5.73 -7.70
C ASP A 154 17.11 -5.21 -6.41
N LYS A 155 18.40 -4.84 -6.49
CA LYS A 155 19.10 -4.23 -5.37
C LYS A 155 18.55 -2.85 -5.03
N ILE A 156 18.19 -2.04 -6.03
CA ILE A 156 17.56 -0.73 -5.82
C ILE A 156 16.19 -0.91 -5.17
N ASP A 157 15.35 -1.81 -5.69
CA ASP A 157 14.02 -2.10 -5.13
C ASP A 157 14.13 -2.59 -3.68
N LYS A 158 15.06 -3.50 -3.40
CA LYS A 158 15.33 -3.97 -2.03
C LYS A 158 15.70 -2.83 -1.10
N MET A 159 16.58 -1.93 -1.52
CA MET A 159 17.00 -0.77 -0.73
C MET A 159 15.82 0.14 -0.42
N LEU A 160 14.99 0.48 -1.42
CA LEU A 160 13.82 1.33 -1.25
C LEU A 160 12.76 0.71 -0.32
N ASN A 161 12.61 -0.62 -0.32
CA ASN A 161 11.61 -1.34 0.47
C ASN A 161 12.07 -1.76 1.86
N LYS A 162 13.38 -1.99 2.09
CA LYS A 162 13.89 -2.65 3.30
C LYS A 162 14.96 -1.88 4.06
N GLU A 163 15.63 -0.93 3.42
CA GLU A 163 16.83 -0.28 3.94
C GLU A 163 16.68 1.26 3.96
N SER A 164 15.47 1.75 3.72
CA SER A 164 15.10 3.19 3.64
C SER A 164 14.16 3.59 4.79
N GLY A 165 13.38 4.61 4.58
CA GLY A 165 12.42 5.10 5.56
C GLY A 165 13.06 5.60 6.85
N LEU A 166 12.38 5.40 7.98
CA LEU A 166 12.91 5.80 9.30
C LEU A 166 14.23 5.09 9.59
N LEU A 167 14.35 3.82 9.23
CA LEU A 167 15.59 3.06 9.40
C LEU A 167 16.76 3.71 8.67
N GLY A 168 16.58 4.03 7.38
CA GLY A 168 17.62 4.67 6.56
C GLY A 168 17.95 6.09 7.03
N LEU A 169 16.94 6.88 7.35
CA LEU A 169 17.11 8.27 7.83
C LEU A 169 17.79 8.37 9.19
N SER A 170 17.68 7.33 10.02
CA SER A 170 18.29 7.27 11.35
C SER A 170 19.65 6.55 11.38
N ASP A 171 20.32 6.40 10.23
CA ASP A 171 21.58 5.65 10.12
C ASP A 171 21.50 4.21 10.70
N ASN A 172 20.39 3.54 10.43
CA ASN A 172 20.05 2.19 10.92
C ASN A 172 19.84 2.08 12.45
N LEU A 173 19.53 3.18 13.12
CA LEU A 173 19.21 3.13 14.55
C LEU A 173 17.90 2.40 14.81
N SER A 174 16.80 2.78 14.15
CA SER A 174 15.50 2.12 14.32
C SER A 174 14.53 2.43 13.17
N ASN A 175 13.62 1.49 12.91
CA ASN A 175 12.43 1.69 12.08
C ASN A 175 11.17 2.05 12.92
N ASP A 176 11.28 2.16 14.23
CA ASP A 176 10.19 2.52 15.17
C ASP A 176 10.34 3.95 15.62
N MET A 177 9.32 4.78 15.38
CA MET A 177 9.31 6.20 15.73
C MET A 177 9.45 6.43 17.25
N ARG A 178 8.92 5.55 18.09
CA ARG A 178 9.03 5.68 19.55
C ARG A 178 10.49 5.60 20.00
N THR A 179 11.22 4.61 19.49
CA THR A 179 12.66 4.47 19.75
C THR A 179 13.45 5.67 19.25
N LEU A 180 13.06 6.24 18.10
CA LEU A 180 13.74 7.43 17.57
C LEU A 180 13.48 8.69 18.39
N ILE A 181 12.26 8.86 18.92
CA ILE A 181 11.92 9.96 19.84
C ILE A 181 12.73 9.83 21.14
N GLU A 182 12.72 8.64 21.74
CA GLU A 182 13.50 8.37 22.97
C GLU A 182 15.00 8.63 22.79
N ALA A 183 15.55 8.32 21.62
CA ALA A 183 16.97 8.57 21.31
C ALA A 183 17.29 10.04 21.00
N SER A 184 16.29 10.89 20.73
CA SER A 184 16.47 12.31 20.45
C SER A 184 16.41 13.21 21.67
N GLU A 185 15.97 12.69 22.80
CA GLU A 185 15.94 13.34 24.12
C GLU A 185 17.28 13.19 24.88
#